data_14146bcb9abbdea8256508fcf8be30b9
#
_entry.id   14146bcb9abbdea8256508fcf8be30b9
#
_cell.length_a   1.000
_cell.length_b   1.000
_cell.length_c   1.000
_cell.angle_alpha   90.00
_cell.angle_beta   90.00
_cell.angle_gamma   90.00
#
_symmetry.space_group_name_H-M   'P 1'
#
loop_
_entity.id
_entity.type
_entity.pdbx_description
1 polymer ?
#
loop_
_entity_poly.entity_id
_entity_poly.type
_entity_poly.pdbx_seq_one_letter_code
_entity_poly.pdbx_strand_id
1 'polypeptide(L)'
;MKGLILKDNFEDVSCCKAVYDDLCDAICEFDLILKSYYWNLGVNRAQTFSFCPYCGLKLPCLIHEYFDELEKALDKEYCDITPDEIPEEFKSDEWWRKRGL
;
A
#
# COMPACT_ATOMS: atom_id res chain seq x y z
N MET A 1 2.61 12.49 0.51
CA MET A 1 1.80 11.62 -0.36
C MET A 1 0.64 11.07 0.43
N LYS A 2 -0.54 11.03 -0.18
CA LYS A 2 -1.79 10.69 0.53
C LYS A 2 -1.87 9.25 1.00
N GLY A 3 -1.20 8.33 0.34
CA GLY A 3 -1.24 6.91 0.68
C GLY A 3 -0.23 6.47 1.74
N LEU A 4 0.67 7.34 2.16
CA LEU A 4 1.74 6.97 3.07
C LEU A 4 1.37 7.24 4.53
N ILE A 5 1.81 6.34 5.42
CA ILE A 5 1.69 6.48 6.86
C ILE A 5 2.69 7.51 7.36
N LEU A 6 2.26 8.36 8.29
CA LEU A 6 3.15 9.31 8.95
C LEU A 6 4.13 8.58 9.87
N LYS A 7 5.30 9.19 10.11
CA LYS A 7 6.39 8.57 10.87
C LYS A 7 5.99 8.06 12.26
N ASP A 8 5.15 8.78 12.97
CA ASP A 8 4.70 8.40 14.31
C ASP A 8 3.74 7.22 14.34
N ASN A 9 3.25 6.77 13.16
CA ASN A 9 2.39 5.60 13.03
C ASN A 9 3.16 4.33 12.63
N PHE A 10 4.48 4.39 12.50
CA PHE A 10 5.28 3.26 11.99
C PHE A 10 5.26 2.06 12.92
N GLU A 11 5.10 2.24 14.22
CA GLU A 11 4.99 1.14 15.17
C GLU A 11 3.78 0.25 14.88
N ASP A 12 2.66 0.84 14.47
CA ASP A 12 1.42 0.13 14.21
C ASP A 12 1.49 -0.77 12.98
N VAL A 13 2.38 -0.44 12.03
CA VAL A 13 2.50 -1.16 10.77
C VAL A 13 3.77 -1.99 10.68
N SER A 14 4.66 -1.91 11.65
CA SER A 14 5.93 -2.63 11.63
C SER A 14 5.77 -4.04 12.19
N CYS A 15 6.21 -5.05 11.43
CA CYS A 15 6.18 -6.43 11.88
C CYS A 15 7.41 -6.78 12.75
N CYS A 16 8.48 -6.01 12.65
CA CYS A 16 9.71 -6.19 13.43
C CYS A 16 10.49 -4.88 13.49
N LYS A 17 11.50 -4.83 14.35
CA LYS A 17 12.32 -3.63 14.51
C LYS A 17 13.05 -3.21 13.23
N ALA A 18 13.53 -4.19 12.46
CA ALA A 18 14.24 -3.89 11.21
C ALA A 18 13.34 -3.14 10.21
N VAL A 19 12.06 -3.54 10.09
CA VAL A 19 11.09 -2.84 9.24
C VAL A 19 10.82 -1.44 9.82
N TYR A 20 10.67 -1.33 11.14
CA TYR A 20 10.47 -0.04 11.77
C TYR A 20 11.62 0.92 11.46
N ASP A 21 12.86 0.46 11.60
CA ASP A 21 14.04 1.26 11.29
C ASP A 21 14.07 1.67 9.82
N ASP A 22 13.74 0.75 8.91
CA ASP A 22 13.70 1.04 7.47
C ASP A 22 12.60 2.06 7.12
N LEU A 23 11.45 2.00 7.80
CA LEU A 23 10.39 3.00 7.63
C LEU A 23 10.85 4.38 8.10
N CYS A 24 11.54 4.44 9.25
CA CYS A 24 12.08 5.70 9.79
C CYS A 24 13.13 6.31 8.85
N ASP A 25 13.94 5.48 8.20
CA ASP A 25 15.01 5.92 7.31
C ASP A 25 14.55 6.10 5.85
N ALA A 26 13.25 5.90 5.58
CA ALA A 26 12.67 5.98 4.24
C ALA A 26 13.26 4.94 3.25
N ILE A 27 13.88 3.88 3.75
CA ILE A 27 14.31 2.73 2.95
C ILE A 27 13.11 1.86 2.61
N CYS A 28 12.16 1.76 3.54
CA CYS A 28 10.88 1.11 3.35
C CYS A 28 9.76 2.16 3.46
N GLU A 29 8.71 2.01 2.68
CA GLU A 29 7.53 2.86 2.74
C GLU A 29 6.28 1.99 2.80
N PHE A 30 5.25 2.47 3.52
CA PHE A 30 3.95 1.81 3.58
C PHE A 30 2.91 2.65 2.88
N ASP A 31 2.25 2.07 1.87
CA ASP A 31 1.16 2.73 1.16
C ASP A 31 -0.17 2.36 1.80
N LEU A 32 -0.81 3.34 2.43
CA LEU A 32 -2.08 3.13 3.12
C LEU A 32 -3.23 2.81 2.15
N ILE A 33 -3.20 3.35 0.95
CA ILE A 33 -4.25 3.10 -0.05
C ILE A 33 -4.19 1.65 -0.53
N LEU A 34 -3.01 1.14 -0.82
CA LEU A 34 -2.81 -0.22 -1.34
C LEU A 34 -2.53 -1.24 -0.24
N LYS A 35 -2.43 -0.80 1.02
CA LYS A 35 -2.09 -1.63 2.18
C LYS A 35 -0.87 -2.50 1.87
N SER A 36 0.20 -1.89 1.39
CA SER A 36 1.39 -2.60 0.94
C SER A 36 2.68 -1.89 1.35
N TYR A 37 3.75 -2.69 1.47
CA TYR A 37 5.08 -2.20 1.82
C TYR A 37 5.96 -2.16 0.59
N TYR A 38 6.75 -1.10 0.45
CA TYR A 38 7.71 -0.94 -0.63
C TYR A 38 9.09 -0.74 -0.07
N TRP A 39 10.08 -1.45 -0.61
CA TRP A 39 11.48 -1.20 -0.31
C TRP A 39 12.13 -0.48 -1.49
N ASN A 40 12.83 0.62 -1.19
CA ASN A 40 13.54 1.39 -2.20
C ASN A 40 14.86 0.71 -2.54
N LEU A 41 15.00 0.28 -3.79
CA LEU A 41 16.18 -0.48 -4.26
C LEU A 41 17.17 0.41 -5.03
N GLY A 42 16.91 1.70 -5.14
CA GLY A 42 17.76 2.63 -5.86
C GLY A 42 16.92 3.70 -6.55
N VAL A 43 17.55 4.49 -7.41
CA VAL A 43 16.87 5.59 -8.11
C VAL A 43 15.76 5.00 -9.00
N ASN A 44 14.53 5.48 -8.79
CA ASN A 44 13.33 5.06 -9.54
C ASN A 44 13.04 3.55 -9.44
N ARG A 45 13.51 2.89 -8.38
CA ARG A 45 13.26 1.46 -8.19
C ARG A 45 12.66 1.20 -6.81
N ALA A 46 11.52 0.53 -6.79
CA ALA A 46 10.88 0.08 -5.55
C ALA A 46 10.38 -1.35 -5.75
N GLN A 47 10.41 -2.14 -4.69
CA GLN A 47 9.97 -3.53 -4.72
C GLN A 47 9.00 -3.78 -3.59
N THR A 48 7.83 -4.36 -3.92
CA THR A 48 6.88 -4.85 -2.93
C THR A 48 7.20 -6.30 -2.60
N PHE A 49 7.18 -6.64 -1.31
CA PHE A 49 7.40 -8.02 -0.87
C PHE A 49 6.13 -8.59 -0.25
N SER A 50 5.84 -9.86 -0.54
CA SER A 50 4.75 -10.58 0.09
C SER A 50 5.09 -11.07 1.50
N PHE A 51 6.38 -11.15 1.82
CA PHE A 51 6.90 -11.56 3.12
C PHE A 51 7.99 -10.60 3.54
N CYS A 52 8.07 -10.35 4.85
CA CYS A 52 9.12 -9.50 5.40
C CYS A 52 10.51 -10.11 5.12
N PRO A 53 11.45 -9.35 4.53
CA PRO A 53 12.79 -9.89 4.26
C PRO A 53 13.62 -10.10 5.51
N TYR A 54 13.17 -9.62 6.66
CA TYR A 54 13.89 -9.74 7.93
C TYR A 54 13.33 -10.82 8.85
N CYS A 55 12.00 -10.84 9.06
CA CYS A 55 11.38 -11.78 9.99
C CYS A 55 10.53 -12.86 9.33
N GLY A 56 10.29 -12.77 8.02
CA GLY A 56 9.53 -13.76 7.28
C GLY A 56 8.02 -13.70 7.45
N LEU A 57 7.51 -12.72 8.21
CA LEU A 57 6.08 -12.56 8.38
C LEU A 57 5.42 -12.21 7.05
N LYS A 58 4.24 -12.77 6.78
CA LYS A 58 3.47 -12.43 5.59
C LYS A 58 3.00 -10.97 5.69
N LEU A 59 3.28 -10.20 4.64
CA LEU A 59 2.91 -8.80 4.56
C LEU A 59 1.66 -8.62 3.71
N PRO A 60 0.78 -7.66 4.06
CA PRO A 60 -0.38 -7.36 3.24
C PRO A 60 0.04 -6.70 1.92
N CYS A 61 -0.75 -6.96 0.88
CA CYS A 61 -0.60 -6.29 -0.41
C CYS A 61 -1.93 -6.40 -1.15
N LEU A 62 -2.63 -5.29 -1.28
CA LEU A 62 -3.97 -5.24 -1.88
C LEU A 62 -3.98 -4.60 -3.27
N ILE A 63 -2.84 -4.65 -3.99
CA ILE A 63 -2.74 -4.03 -5.32
C ILE A 63 -3.74 -4.63 -6.30
N HIS A 64 -3.83 -5.97 -6.35
CA HIS A 64 -4.77 -6.64 -7.26
C HIS A 64 -6.21 -6.40 -6.86
N GLU A 65 -6.49 -6.48 -5.56
CA GLU A 65 -7.83 -6.23 -5.01
C GLU A 65 -8.28 -4.81 -5.30
N TYR A 66 -7.37 -3.85 -5.21
CA TYR A 66 -7.66 -2.44 -5.52
C TYR A 66 -8.14 -2.29 -6.96
N PHE A 67 -7.42 -2.86 -7.92
CA PHE A 67 -7.79 -2.77 -9.33
C PHE A 67 -9.11 -3.49 -9.60
N ASP A 68 -9.30 -4.69 -9.04
CA ASP A 68 -10.53 -5.47 -9.22
C ASP A 68 -11.75 -4.72 -8.69
N GLU A 69 -11.66 -4.15 -7.48
CA GLU A 69 -12.78 -3.42 -6.88
C GLU A 69 -13.06 -2.11 -7.62
N LEU A 70 -12.01 -1.43 -8.11
CA LEU A 70 -12.16 -0.21 -8.88
C LEU A 70 -12.87 -0.49 -10.21
N GLU A 71 -12.47 -1.55 -10.91
CA GLU A 71 -13.11 -1.96 -12.15
C GLU A 71 -14.58 -2.29 -11.94
N LYS A 72 -14.91 -2.99 -10.85
CA LYS A 72 -16.31 -3.31 -10.50
C LYS A 72 -17.11 -2.06 -10.21
N ALA A 73 -16.52 -1.11 -9.48
CA ALA A 73 -17.22 0.12 -9.08
C ALA A 73 -17.56 1.00 -10.27
N LEU A 74 -16.72 1.03 -11.29
CA LEU A 74 -16.88 1.89 -12.46
C LEU A 74 -17.38 1.14 -13.69
N ASP A 75 -17.49 -0.18 -13.63
CA ASP A 75 -17.88 -1.06 -14.75
C ASP A 75 -17.02 -0.79 -15.99
N LYS A 76 -15.71 -0.64 -15.77
CA LYS A 76 -14.72 -0.36 -16.83
C LYS A 76 -13.45 -1.15 -16.56
N GLU A 77 -12.65 -1.40 -17.60
CA GLU A 77 -11.31 -1.93 -17.44
C GLU A 77 -10.39 -0.83 -16.87
N TYR A 78 -9.41 -1.22 -16.05
CA TYR A 78 -8.53 -0.27 -15.38
C TYR A 78 -7.86 0.71 -16.37
N CYS A 79 -7.43 0.20 -17.52
CA CYS A 79 -6.77 1.04 -18.53
C CYS A 79 -7.67 2.14 -19.11
N ASP A 80 -8.99 1.99 -18.98
CA ASP A 80 -9.98 2.96 -19.46
C ASP A 80 -10.42 3.95 -18.39
N ILE A 81 -9.93 3.78 -17.14
CA ILE A 81 -10.29 4.63 -16.01
C ILE A 81 -9.35 5.82 -15.95
N THR A 82 -9.93 7.03 -15.93
CA THR A 82 -9.15 8.26 -15.74
C THR A 82 -9.07 8.60 -14.25
N PRO A 83 -8.04 9.35 -13.81
CA PRO A 83 -7.92 9.74 -12.39
C PRO A 83 -9.14 10.49 -11.86
N ASP A 84 -9.84 11.24 -12.71
CA ASP A 84 -11.01 12.02 -12.32
C ASP A 84 -12.23 11.16 -11.98
N GLU A 85 -12.27 9.93 -12.52
CA GLU A 85 -13.37 9.00 -12.31
C GLU A 85 -13.25 8.21 -11.01
N ILE A 86 -12.06 8.21 -10.38
CA ILE A 86 -11.79 7.39 -9.19
C ILE A 86 -12.63 7.90 -8.01
N PRO A 87 -13.49 7.04 -7.40
CA PRO A 87 -14.26 7.42 -6.22
C PRO A 87 -13.36 7.82 -5.05
N GLU A 88 -13.85 8.72 -4.19
CA GLU A 88 -13.10 9.20 -3.03
C GLU A 88 -12.66 8.07 -2.09
N GLU A 89 -13.47 7.02 -1.92
CA GLU A 89 -13.11 5.90 -1.05
C GLU A 89 -11.81 5.20 -1.49
N PHE A 90 -11.52 5.23 -2.80
CA PHE A 90 -10.29 4.63 -3.36
C PHE A 90 -9.07 5.53 -3.29
N LYS A 91 -9.23 6.75 -2.75
CA LYS A 91 -8.13 7.70 -2.53
C LYS A 91 -7.61 7.66 -1.10
N SER A 92 -8.08 6.70 -0.30
CA SER A 92 -7.69 6.52 1.08
C SER A 92 -7.80 5.04 1.44
N ASP A 93 -7.64 4.70 2.71
CA ASP A 93 -7.82 3.33 3.21
C ASP A 93 -9.29 2.93 3.36
N GLU A 94 -10.21 3.84 3.14
CA GLU A 94 -11.65 3.59 3.29
C GLU A 94 -12.12 2.41 2.45
N TRP A 95 -11.65 2.28 1.21
CA TRP A 95 -12.10 1.25 0.29
C TRP A 95 -11.83 -0.17 0.83
N TRP A 96 -10.69 -0.40 1.46
CA TRP A 96 -10.38 -1.73 1.98
C TRP A 96 -10.89 -1.94 3.39
N ARG A 97 -10.96 -0.91 4.22
CA ARG A 97 -11.58 -1.00 5.56
C ARG A 97 -13.06 -1.34 5.45
N LYS A 98 -13.76 -0.68 4.55
CA LYS A 98 -15.18 -0.89 4.29
C LYS A 98 -15.48 -2.31 3.84
N ARG A 99 -14.53 -2.95 3.15
CA ARG A 99 -14.68 -4.32 2.64
C ARG A 99 -14.10 -5.39 3.57
N GLY A 100 -13.54 -5.00 4.70
CA GLY A 100 -12.95 -5.91 5.67
C GLY A 100 -11.64 -6.53 5.22
N LEU A 101 -10.90 -5.86 4.35
CA LEU A 101 -9.62 -6.34 3.82
C LEU A 101 -8.38 -5.89 4.66
#